data_24c54ca7f2e918f46db078a76fbced12
#
_entry.id   24c54ca7f2e918f46db078a76fbced12
#
_cell.length_a   1.000
_cell.length_b   1.000
_cell.length_c   1.000
_cell.angle_alpha   90.00
_cell.angle_beta   90.00
_cell.angle_gamma   90.00
#
_symmetry.space_group_name_H-M   'P 1'
#
loop_
_entity.id
_entity.type
_entity.pdbx_description
1 polymer ?
#
loop_
_entity_poly.entity_id
_entity_poly.type
_entity_poly.pdbx_seq_one_letter_code
_entity_poly.pdbx_strand_id
1 'polypeptide(L)'
;RTVTGVQTCALPISGFMIQGGGMDSAMNEKRNGAPIKNEAANGLKNDIGTIAMARTNVVDSATSQFFINVKNNDFLNHTAPSRQGWGYAVFGKVIEGNEVVDKIAKVKTGRKGFHDDVPKEDVIIEKAVAL
;
A
#
# COMPACT_ATOMS: atom_id res chain seq x y z
N ARG A 1 -2.29 -1.12 17.95
CA ARG A 1 -2.42 0.33 17.77
C ARG A 1 -3.74 0.67 17.11
N THR A 2 -4.49 1.55 17.73
CA THR A 2 -5.68 2.11 17.10
C THR A 2 -5.22 3.16 16.09
N VAL A 3 -5.46 2.89 14.82
CA VAL A 3 -5.33 3.92 13.80
C VAL A 3 -6.67 4.63 13.75
N THR A 4 -6.76 5.78 14.42
CA THR A 4 -7.99 6.54 14.44
C THR A 4 -8.26 7.21 13.10
N GLY A 5 -9.36 6.94 12.61
CA GLY A 5 -10.32 7.54 11.73
C GLY A 5 -9.94 8.70 10.81
N VAL A 6 -8.73 8.84 10.31
CA VAL A 6 -8.53 9.72 9.16
C VAL A 6 -8.74 8.90 7.90
N GLN A 7 -9.76 9.26 7.14
CA GLN A 7 -10.06 8.64 5.85
C GLN A 7 -8.85 8.74 4.92
N THR A 8 -8.63 7.70 4.13
CA THR A 8 -7.58 7.68 3.13
C THR A 8 -8.10 7.12 1.81
N CYS A 9 -7.61 7.66 0.70
CA CYS A 9 -7.92 7.14 -0.61
C CYS A 9 -7.15 5.86 -0.91
N ALA A 10 -7.81 4.92 -1.54
CA ALA A 10 -7.20 3.76 -2.16
C ALA A 10 -6.92 4.03 -3.63
N LEU A 11 -5.71 3.79 -4.08
CA LEU A 11 -5.24 4.01 -5.43
C LEU A 11 -4.88 2.67 -6.08
N PRO A 12 -5.80 2.04 -6.80
CA PRO A 12 -5.52 0.75 -7.43
C PRO A 12 -4.70 0.90 -8.70
N ILE A 13 -3.70 0.04 -8.86
CA ILE A 13 -2.97 -0.16 -10.11
C ILE A 13 -3.34 -1.56 -10.60
N SER A 14 -4.10 -1.61 -11.70
CA SER A 14 -4.65 -2.85 -12.22
C SER A 14 -3.59 -3.94 -12.43
N GLY A 15 -3.88 -5.14 -11.94
CA GLY A 15 -2.99 -6.29 -12.07
C GLY A 15 -1.69 -6.18 -11.28
N PHE A 16 -1.59 -5.23 -10.35
CA PHE A 16 -0.38 -5.01 -9.57
C PHE A 16 -0.68 -4.89 -8.07
N MET A 17 -1.24 -3.77 -7.64
CA MET A 17 -1.47 -3.52 -6.21
C MET A 17 -2.52 -2.46 -5.98
N ILE A 18 -2.97 -2.33 -4.73
CA ILE A 18 -3.81 -1.23 -4.26
C ILE A 18 -3.01 -0.48 -3.20
N GLN A 19 -2.77 0.81 -3.38
CA GLN A 19 -2.01 1.64 -2.45
C GLN A 19 -2.94 2.55 -1.65
N GLY A 20 -2.65 2.74 -0.38
CA GLY A 20 -3.39 3.63 0.49
C GLY A 20 -2.53 4.22 1.59
N GLY A 21 -3.12 5.07 2.43
CA GLY A 21 -2.45 5.66 3.58
C GLY A 21 -1.70 6.97 3.32
N GLY A 22 -1.65 7.43 2.07
CA GLY A 22 -0.87 8.63 1.71
C GLY A 22 -1.71 9.89 1.47
N MET A 23 -2.91 9.72 0.94
CA MET A 23 -3.76 10.83 0.48
C MET A 23 -5.13 10.79 1.12
N ASP A 24 -5.75 11.96 1.29
CA ASP A 24 -7.16 12.08 1.64
C ASP A 24 -8.03 12.08 0.36
N SER A 25 -9.36 12.21 0.53
CA SER A 25 -10.31 12.22 -0.60
C SER A 25 -10.13 13.39 -1.56
N ALA A 26 -9.51 14.47 -1.11
CA ALA A 26 -9.18 15.63 -1.94
C ALA A 26 -7.81 15.51 -2.59
N MET A 27 -7.13 14.36 -2.47
CA MET A 27 -5.77 14.10 -2.97
C MET A 27 -4.70 14.97 -2.34
N ASN A 28 -4.94 15.44 -1.11
CA ASN A 28 -3.92 16.10 -0.31
C ASN A 28 -3.11 15.05 0.45
N GLU A 29 -1.80 15.29 0.59
CA GLU A 29 -0.95 14.42 1.39
C GLU A 29 -1.38 14.45 2.86
N LYS A 30 -1.48 13.27 3.44
CA LYS A 30 -1.78 13.11 4.86
C LYS A 30 -0.52 13.32 5.69
N ARG A 31 -0.73 13.75 6.93
CA ARG A 31 0.35 13.92 7.89
C ARG A 31 0.97 12.58 8.27
N ASN A 32 2.29 12.51 8.23
CA ASN A 32 3.07 11.30 8.54
C ASN A 32 3.79 11.41 9.88
N GLY A 33 4.09 10.24 10.44
CA GLY A 33 5.10 10.14 11.50
C GLY A 33 6.52 10.08 10.91
N ALA A 34 7.49 9.77 11.76
CA ALA A 34 8.88 9.57 11.33
C ALA A 34 9.00 8.27 10.50
N PRO A 35 9.95 8.23 9.54
CA PRO A 35 10.25 6.99 8.82
C PRO A 35 10.68 5.86 9.75
N ILE A 36 10.36 4.63 9.36
CA ILE A 36 10.67 3.42 10.12
C ILE A 36 11.66 2.54 9.36
N LYS A 37 12.33 1.67 10.09
CA LYS A 37 13.27 0.70 9.53
C LYS A 37 12.55 -0.28 8.61
N ASN A 38 13.19 -0.61 7.49
CA ASN A 38 12.69 -1.58 6.53
C ASN A 38 12.98 -3.01 7.03
N GLU A 39 11.91 -3.76 7.29
CA GLU A 39 11.97 -5.12 7.79
C GLU A 39 11.75 -6.18 6.70
N ALA A 40 12.00 -5.86 5.44
CA ALA A 40 11.74 -6.77 4.31
C ALA A 40 12.59 -8.07 4.37
N ALA A 41 13.66 -8.09 5.15
CA ALA A 41 14.47 -9.29 5.40
C ALA A 41 13.83 -10.29 6.37
N ASN A 42 12.55 -10.11 6.71
CA ASN A 42 11.80 -10.97 7.64
C ASN A 42 11.39 -12.34 7.06
N GLY A 43 11.70 -12.62 5.80
CA GLY A 43 11.35 -13.87 5.13
C GLY A 43 9.96 -13.91 4.51
N LEU A 44 9.15 -12.87 4.67
CA LEU A 44 7.81 -12.79 4.08
C LEU A 44 7.89 -12.28 2.65
N LYS A 45 7.02 -12.82 1.78
CA LYS A 45 7.01 -12.50 0.36
C LYS A 45 5.80 -11.66 -0.03
N ASN A 46 5.97 -10.84 -1.06
CA ASN A 46 4.90 -10.04 -1.66
C ASN A 46 4.00 -10.88 -2.56
N ASP A 47 3.37 -11.89 -1.96
CA ASP A 47 2.41 -12.77 -2.62
C ASP A 47 1.02 -12.12 -2.70
N ILE A 48 0.16 -12.63 -3.57
CA ILE A 48 -1.22 -12.16 -3.69
C ILE A 48 -1.91 -12.14 -2.31
N GLY A 49 -2.59 -11.03 -1.98
CA GLY A 49 -3.32 -10.85 -0.73
C GLY A 49 -2.47 -10.38 0.45
N THR A 50 -1.16 -10.21 0.28
CA THR A 50 -0.31 -9.65 1.35
C THR A 50 -0.35 -8.14 1.38
N ILE A 51 -0.06 -7.57 2.56
CA ILE A 51 0.01 -6.13 2.80
C ILE A 51 1.46 -5.78 3.10
N ALA A 52 1.99 -4.78 2.42
CA ALA A 52 3.36 -4.34 2.58
C ALA A 52 3.46 -2.81 2.68
N MET A 53 4.58 -2.33 3.22
CA MET A 53 4.84 -0.90 3.33
C MET A 53 5.37 -0.32 2.03
N ALA A 54 4.73 0.74 1.54
CA ALA A 54 5.26 1.56 0.46
C ALA A 54 6.41 2.44 0.99
N ARG A 55 7.35 2.77 0.13
CA ARG A 55 8.51 3.61 0.46
C ARG A 55 9.07 4.29 -0.77
N THR A 56 10.00 5.20 -0.56
CA THR A 56 10.80 5.77 -1.64
C THR A 56 12.02 4.88 -1.94
N ASN A 57 12.93 5.34 -2.78
CA ASN A 57 14.19 4.65 -3.07
C ASN A 57 15.14 4.54 -1.86
N VAL A 58 14.89 5.32 -0.83
CA VAL A 58 15.62 5.20 0.44
C VAL A 58 15.07 3.99 1.20
N VAL A 59 15.95 3.08 1.61
CA VAL A 59 15.56 1.79 2.22
C VAL A 59 14.66 1.97 3.44
N ASP A 60 15.01 2.86 4.36
CA ASP A 60 14.30 3.11 5.61
C ASP A 60 13.46 4.39 5.53
N SER A 61 12.63 4.52 4.50
CA SER A 61 11.81 5.71 4.24
C SER A 61 10.30 5.50 4.41
N ALA A 62 9.85 4.31 4.79
CA ALA A 62 8.43 4.03 4.96
C ALA A 62 7.83 4.85 6.10
N THR A 63 6.67 5.43 5.88
CA THR A 63 5.93 6.22 6.88
C THR A 63 4.51 5.69 7.09
N SER A 64 3.55 6.12 6.28
CA SER A 64 2.14 5.78 6.44
C SER A 64 1.55 5.01 5.26
N GLN A 65 2.19 5.04 4.11
CA GLN A 65 1.66 4.41 2.91
C GLN A 65 1.90 2.90 2.93
N PHE A 66 0.89 2.17 2.52
CA PHE A 66 0.94 0.72 2.38
C PHE A 66 0.29 0.30 1.07
N PHE A 67 0.49 -0.95 0.69
CA PHE A 67 -0.21 -1.51 -0.46
C PHE A 67 -0.63 -2.96 -0.21
N ILE A 68 -1.66 -3.37 -0.92
CA ILE A 68 -2.14 -4.75 -0.93
C ILE A 68 -1.78 -5.33 -2.29
N ASN A 69 -1.04 -6.43 -2.30
CA ASN A 69 -0.67 -7.12 -3.53
C ASN A 69 -1.89 -7.84 -4.12
N VAL A 70 -2.23 -7.55 -5.37
CA VAL A 70 -3.33 -8.22 -6.08
C VAL A 70 -2.84 -9.31 -7.04
N LYS A 71 -1.55 -9.54 -7.04
CA LYS A 71 -0.88 -10.69 -7.67
C LYS A 71 0.41 -11.00 -6.92
N ASN A 72 1.11 -12.07 -7.30
CA ASN A 72 2.43 -12.37 -6.77
C ASN A 72 3.46 -11.40 -7.38
N ASN A 73 3.95 -10.48 -6.58
CA ASN A 73 4.90 -9.44 -7.01
C ASN A 73 6.32 -9.78 -6.52
N ASP A 74 6.90 -10.84 -7.05
CA ASP A 74 8.19 -11.37 -6.60
C ASP A 74 9.33 -10.35 -6.71
N PHE A 75 9.25 -9.43 -7.66
CA PHE A 75 10.25 -8.37 -7.84
C PHE A 75 10.28 -7.36 -6.68
N LEU A 76 9.29 -7.38 -5.79
CA LEU A 76 9.26 -6.54 -4.58
C LEU A 76 9.86 -7.24 -3.36
N ASN A 77 10.27 -8.48 -3.48
CA ASN A 77 10.83 -9.25 -2.36
C ASN A 77 12.27 -8.84 -2.07
N HIS A 78 12.67 -9.00 -0.81
CA HIS A 78 14.06 -8.84 -0.39
C HIS A 78 14.94 -9.91 -1.06
N THR A 79 15.96 -9.48 -1.79
CA THR A 79 16.90 -10.36 -2.48
C THR A 79 18.35 -10.19 -2.01
N ALA A 80 18.70 -8.99 -1.54
CA ALA A 80 20.05 -8.69 -1.08
C ALA A 80 20.03 -7.47 -0.14
N PRO A 81 21.01 -7.34 0.78
CA PRO A 81 21.11 -6.16 1.65
C PRO A 81 21.72 -4.98 0.90
N SER A 82 21.09 -4.58 -0.20
CA SER A 82 21.49 -3.47 -1.05
C SER A 82 20.30 -2.55 -1.31
N ARG A 83 20.57 -1.36 -1.82
CA ARG A 83 19.52 -0.38 -2.13
C ARG A 83 18.45 -0.92 -3.09
N GLN A 84 18.85 -1.65 -4.12
CA GLN A 84 17.93 -2.22 -5.11
C GLN A 84 17.35 -3.56 -4.66
N GLY A 85 18.05 -4.31 -3.84
CA GLY A 85 17.68 -5.66 -3.44
C GLY A 85 16.96 -5.77 -2.10
N TRP A 86 16.83 -4.67 -1.35
CA TRP A 86 16.23 -4.71 -0.01
C TRP A 86 14.76 -5.10 -0.04
N GLY A 87 14.01 -4.61 -1.02
CA GLY A 87 12.61 -4.94 -1.22
C GLY A 87 11.64 -4.15 -0.34
N TYR A 88 10.42 -4.66 -0.24
CA TYR A 88 9.30 -4.04 0.47
C TYR A 88 8.80 -4.96 1.57
N ALA A 89 8.70 -4.42 2.78
CA ALA A 89 8.39 -5.21 3.98
C ALA A 89 6.92 -5.60 4.03
N VAL A 90 6.65 -6.91 3.93
CA VAL A 90 5.34 -7.49 4.18
C VAL A 90 5.12 -7.60 5.69
N PHE A 91 3.96 -7.14 6.17
CA PHE A 91 3.63 -7.17 7.60
C PHE A 91 2.27 -7.81 7.90
N GLY A 92 1.53 -8.22 6.89
CA GLY A 92 0.23 -8.83 7.07
C GLY A 92 -0.34 -9.41 5.79
N LYS A 93 -1.54 -9.97 5.91
CA LYS A 93 -2.29 -10.49 4.76
C LYS A 93 -3.78 -10.30 4.97
N VAL A 94 -4.52 -10.25 3.86
CA VAL A 94 -5.98 -10.19 3.88
C VAL A 94 -6.52 -11.58 4.26
N ILE A 95 -7.31 -11.66 5.32
CA ILE A 95 -7.94 -12.91 5.78
C ILE A 95 -9.43 -12.97 5.48
N GLU A 96 -10.08 -11.82 5.29
CA GLU A 96 -11.49 -11.70 4.90
C GLU A 96 -11.64 -10.53 3.91
N GLY A 97 -12.64 -10.60 3.03
CA GLY A 97 -12.94 -9.51 2.09
C GLY A 97 -12.09 -9.53 0.83
N ASN A 98 -11.53 -10.67 0.43
CA ASN A 98 -10.76 -10.77 -0.82
C ASN A 98 -11.58 -10.35 -2.04
N GLU A 99 -12.88 -10.58 -2.04
CA GLU A 99 -13.81 -10.14 -3.08
C GLU A 99 -13.89 -8.60 -3.15
N VAL A 100 -13.77 -7.90 -2.01
CA VAL A 100 -13.72 -6.43 -1.95
C VAL A 100 -12.40 -5.93 -2.54
N VAL A 101 -11.29 -6.59 -2.20
CA VAL A 101 -9.96 -6.27 -2.77
C VAL A 101 -9.99 -6.42 -4.28
N ASP A 102 -10.52 -7.51 -4.79
CA ASP A 102 -10.64 -7.76 -6.24
C ASP A 102 -11.52 -6.71 -6.92
N LYS A 103 -12.61 -6.31 -6.29
CA LYS A 103 -13.51 -5.28 -6.80
C LYS A 103 -12.82 -3.92 -6.88
N ILE A 104 -12.07 -3.53 -5.86
CA ILE A 104 -11.29 -2.29 -5.85
C ILE A 104 -10.22 -2.33 -6.94
N ALA A 105 -9.55 -3.45 -7.12
CA ALA A 105 -8.49 -3.61 -8.13
C ALA A 105 -9.00 -3.42 -9.56
N LYS A 106 -10.30 -3.57 -9.80
CA LYS A 106 -10.96 -3.47 -11.11
C LYS A 106 -11.66 -2.15 -11.36
N VAL A 107 -11.69 -1.21 -10.43
CA VAL A 107 -12.36 0.07 -10.63
C VAL A 107 -11.66 0.86 -11.73
N LYS A 108 -12.43 1.67 -12.44
CA LYS A 108 -11.90 2.57 -13.48
C LYS A 108 -11.06 3.65 -12.83
N THR A 109 -9.89 3.87 -13.36
CA THR A 109 -8.94 4.89 -12.90
C THR A 109 -8.66 5.90 -13.99
N GLY A 110 -8.08 7.02 -13.60
CA GLY A 110 -7.67 8.07 -14.51
C GLY A 110 -6.68 8.99 -13.82
N ARG A 111 -6.30 10.06 -14.50
CA ARG A 111 -5.40 11.06 -13.95
C ARG A 111 -6.18 12.14 -13.21
N LYS A 112 -5.70 12.50 -12.01
CA LYS A 112 -6.22 13.62 -11.22
C LYS A 112 -5.07 14.50 -10.76
N GLY A 113 -4.93 15.70 -11.32
CA GLY A 113 -3.80 16.58 -11.08
C GLY A 113 -2.50 15.93 -11.57
N PHE A 114 -1.55 15.75 -10.67
CA PHE A 114 -0.26 15.08 -10.94
C PHE A 114 -0.27 13.59 -10.60
N HIS A 115 -1.42 13.03 -10.24
CA HIS A 115 -1.55 11.64 -9.81
C HIS A 115 -2.19 10.79 -10.90
N ASP A 116 -1.54 9.69 -11.25
CA ASP A 116 -2.06 8.64 -12.13
C ASP A 116 -2.76 7.56 -11.30
N ASP A 117 -3.55 6.72 -11.96
CA ASP A 117 -4.24 5.58 -11.34
C ASP A 117 -5.19 5.98 -10.19
N VAL A 118 -5.79 7.17 -10.28
CA VAL A 118 -6.79 7.62 -9.32
C VAL A 118 -8.15 7.07 -9.74
N PRO A 119 -8.91 6.40 -8.84
CA PRO A 119 -10.26 5.94 -9.14
C PRO A 119 -11.15 7.09 -9.60
N LYS A 120 -11.93 6.88 -10.65
CA LYS A 120 -12.88 7.88 -11.13
C LYS A 120 -13.97 8.17 -10.10
N GLU A 121 -14.36 7.16 -9.33
CA GLU A 121 -15.15 7.30 -8.11
C GLU A 121 -14.25 7.00 -6.93
N ASP A 122 -14.21 7.86 -5.92
CA ASP A 122 -13.31 7.72 -4.78
C ASP A 122 -13.55 6.39 -4.07
N VAL A 123 -12.46 5.65 -3.83
CA VAL A 123 -12.43 4.48 -2.96
C VAL A 123 -11.79 4.92 -1.66
N ILE A 124 -12.57 4.91 -0.58
CA ILE A 124 -12.16 5.47 0.71
C ILE A 124 -12.09 4.38 1.77
N ILE A 125 -10.97 4.31 2.47
CA ILE A 125 -10.85 3.55 3.70
C ILE A 125 -11.37 4.46 4.81
N GLU A 126 -12.58 4.19 5.29
CA GLU A 126 -13.25 5.03 6.27
C GLU A 126 -12.65 4.88 7.65
N LYS A 127 -12.19 3.68 7.99
CA LYS A 127 -11.70 3.34 9.34
C LYS A 127 -10.74 2.18 9.30
N ALA A 128 -9.68 2.26 10.08
CA ALA A 128 -8.77 1.14 10.35
C ALA A 128 -8.55 1.04 11.85
N VAL A 129 -8.66 -0.17 12.41
CA VAL A 129 -8.54 -0.43 13.85
C VAL A 129 -7.65 -1.65 14.06
N ALA A 130 -6.68 -1.52 14.97
CA ALA A 130 -5.92 -2.67 15.47
C ALA A 130 -6.72 -3.37 16.58
N LEU A 131 -6.86 -4.67 16.45
CA LEU A 131 -7.57 -5.50 17.43
C LEU A 131 -6.66 -5.89 18.59
#